data_634f6efa2cfa2563b30cc0424c8d2b8f
#
_entry.id   634f6efa2cfa2563b30cc0424c8d2b8f
#
_cell.length_a   1.000
_cell.length_b   1.000
_cell.length_c   1.000
_cell.angle_alpha   90.00
_cell.angle_beta   90.00
_cell.angle_gamma   90.00
#
_symmetry.space_group_name_H-M   'P 1'
#
loop_
_entity.id
_entity.type
_entity.pdbx_description
1 polymer ?
#
loop_
_entity_poly.entity_id
_entity_poly.type
_entity_poly.pdbx_seq_one_letter_code
_entity_poly.pdbx_strand_id
1 'polypeptide(L)'
;MWHTQYSLSSFLRKFWTSYFAWVFSAGIMCLFIVSLKNSFAYDAFRHNQLKSYISSNSKIVTSHELNIIDLNIRIVENFTCFKTNRLFQVIRTTICVHNRTDFVSAYYYGNSIYEQDALHLLFRIFLKYQHLGLIDVGANIGTYTMFAAAMNRFVIAIECFRPNYMRIVKAIQMEKLQQNVILIGNALYSQSGHKLSLSQDPTNIGGQAIYDSSPINKSLDNPYVVKTMRFDDLLPIIKETKKRSFLLKADIEGSEYHIFESGKQVLDYIDIPIIFMEWDKIRYHKARATNIINFLTTRQYIATIDTCKQVNATVPIEQWPVNIFWTKMNGSEIC
;
A
#
# COMPACT_ATOMS: atom_id res chain seq x y z
N MET A 1 -39.05 39.69 47.89
CA MET A 1 -38.47 38.44 48.40
C MET A 1 -38.89 37.32 47.50
N TRP A 2 -38.01 36.86 46.60
CA TRP A 2 -38.25 35.66 45.77
C TRP A 2 -37.14 34.70 46.07
N HIS A 3 -37.48 33.57 46.71
CA HIS A 3 -36.59 32.42 46.92
C HIS A 3 -36.56 31.55 45.68
N THR A 4 -35.43 31.46 45.03
CA THR A 4 -35.13 30.45 44.03
C THR A 4 -34.50 29.24 44.74
N GLN A 5 -35.28 28.24 45.04
CA GLN A 5 -34.77 26.89 45.39
C GLN A 5 -34.29 26.20 44.11
N TYR A 6 -32.99 26.23 43.83
CA TYR A 6 -32.38 25.29 42.89
C TYR A 6 -32.20 23.93 43.61
N SER A 7 -32.97 22.96 43.16
CA SER A 7 -32.97 21.62 43.77
C SER A 7 -31.64 20.90 43.54
N LEU A 8 -31.00 20.44 44.61
CA LEU A 8 -29.78 19.64 44.67
C LEU A 8 -29.86 18.40 43.75
N SER A 9 -31.09 17.94 43.47
CA SER A 9 -31.40 16.77 42.64
C SER A 9 -31.02 16.96 41.13
N SER A 10 -31.12 18.17 40.60
CA SER A 10 -30.79 18.46 39.21
C SER A 10 -29.28 18.52 38.96
N PHE A 11 -28.51 18.97 39.96
CA PHE A 11 -27.05 19.03 39.92
C PHE A 11 -26.46 17.61 40.02
N LEU A 12 -26.94 16.81 40.92
CA LEU A 12 -26.52 15.42 41.10
C LEU A 12 -26.82 14.57 39.84
N ARG A 13 -28.01 14.72 39.24
CA ARG A 13 -28.32 14.00 37.98
C ARG A 13 -27.35 14.33 36.84
N LYS A 14 -27.01 15.62 36.63
CA LYS A 14 -26.02 16.02 35.61
C LYS A 14 -24.63 15.49 35.92
N PHE A 15 -24.24 15.46 37.19
CA PHE A 15 -22.93 14.93 37.60
C PHE A 15 -22.83 13.42 37.35
N TRP A 16 -23.87 12.66 37.72
CA TRP A 16 -23.93 11.22 37.50
C TRP A 16 -23.96 10.84 36.01
N THR A 17 -24.70 11.53 35.18
CA THR A 17 -24.73 11.27 33.73
C THR A 17 -23.40 11.58 33.05
N SER A 18 -22.73 12.65 33.47
CA SER A 18 -21.38 12.97 32.94
C SER A 18 -20.32 11.97 33.41
N TYR A 19 -20.39 11.53 34.67
CA TYR A 19 -19.48 10.55 35.24
C TYR A 19 -19.65 9.17 34.57
N PHE A 20 -20.89 8.69 34.42
CA PHE A 20 -21.16 7.44 33.69
C PHE A 20 -20.75 7.52 32.23
N ALA A 21 -20.98 8.60 31.54
CA ALA A 21 -20.52 8.79 30.16
C ALA A 21 -18.99 8.76 30.06
N TRP A 22 -18.29 9.34 31.04
CA TRP A 22 -16.81 9.35 31.07
C TRP A 22 -16.25 7.95 31.38
N VAL A 23 -16.81 7.24 32.34
CA VAL A 23 -16.40 5.86 32.69
C VAL A 23 -16.68 4.90 31.53
N PHE A 24 -17.81 5.07 30.82
CA PHE A 24 -18.15 4.25 29.66
C PHE A 24 -17.22 4.52 28.48
N SER A 25 -16.90 5.78 28.21
CA SER A 25 -15.94 6.14 27.15
C SER A 25 -14.51 5.68 27.48
N ALA A 26 -14.09 5.78 28.73
CA ALA A 26 -12.78 5.29 29.19
C ALA A 26 -12.72 3.75 29.12
N GLY A 27 -13.80 3.05 29.47
CA GLY A 27 -13.89 1.59 29.37
C GLY A 27 -13.83 1.10 27.92
N ILE A 28 -14.52 1.76 27.00
CA ILE A 28 -14.45 1.46 25.57
C ILE A 28 -13.04 1.72 25.02
N MET A 29 -12.40 2.81 25.43
CA MET A 29 -11.04 3.16 25.04
C MET A 29 -10.03 2.14 25.58
N CYS A 30 -10.17 1.67 26.82
CA CYS A 30 -9.34 0.60 27.39
C CYS A 30 -9.53 -0.74 26.64
N LEU A 31 -10.76 -1.13 26.33
CA LEU A 31 -11.03 -2.34 25.54
C LEU A 31 -10.46 -2.24 24.14
N PHE A 32 -10.51 -1.07 23.52
CA PHE A 32 -9.92 -0.79 22.22
C PHE A 32 -8.38 -0.89 22.26
N ILE A 33 -7.74 -0.34 23.29
CA ILE A 33 -6.29 -0.42 23.52
C ILE A 33 -5.84 -1.86 23.78
N VAL A 34 -6.59 -2.63 24.58
CA VAL A 34 -6.28 -4.05 24.84
C VAL A 34 -6.48 -4.90 23.60
N SER A 35 -7.54 -4.67 22.82
CA SER A 35 -7.76 -5.34 21.54
C SER A 35 -6.64 -5.02 20.52
N LEU A 36 -6.21 -3.76 20.44
CA LEU A 36 -5.06 -3.36 19.63
C LEU A 36 -3.77 -4.07 20.10
N LYS A 37 -3.45 -4.07 21.40
CA LYS A 37 -2.24 -4.75 21.91
C LYS A 37 -2.24 -6.25 21.64
N ASN A 38 -3.38 -6.92 21.77
CA ASN A 38 -3.49 -8.35 21.50
C ASN A 38 -3.34 -8.66 19.97
N SER A 39 -3.89 -7.81 19.12
CA SER A 39 -3.66 -7.88 17.66
C SER A 39 -2.17 -7.68 17.32
N PHE A 40 -1.52 -6.70 17.95
CA PHE A 40 -0.07 -6.42 17.76
C PHE A 40 0.81 -7.61 18.16
N ALA A 41 0.57 -8.21 19.31
CA ALA A 41 1.36 -9.35 19.82
C ALA A 41 1.19 -10.58 18.91
N TYR A 42 -0.02 -10.83 18.42
CA TYR A 42 -0.33 -11.95 17.55
C TYR A 42 0.28 -11.78 16.14
N ASP A 43 0.20 -10.59 15.56
CA ASP A 43 0.78 -10.29 14.26
C ASP A 43 2.33 -10.28 14.32
N ALA A 44 2.94 -9.79 15.40
CA ALA A 44 4.39 -9.81 15.61
C ALA A 44 4.92 -11.25 15.77
N PHE A 45 4.20 -12.10 16.50
CA PHE A 45 4.56 -13.52 16.66
C PHE A 45 4.53 -14.26 15.31
N ARG A 46 3.50 -14.03 14.50
CA ARG A 46 3.38 -14.61 13.16
C ARG A 46 4.47 -14.15 12.20
N HIS A 47 4.81 -12.86 12.24
CA HIS A 47 5.85 -12.33 11.38
C HIS A 47 7.24 -12.87 11.72
N ASN A 48 7.54 -13.08 13.00
CA ASN A 48 8.78 -13.76 13.43
C ASN A 48 8.80 -15.22 12.98
N GLN A 49 7.67 -15.91 12.98
CA GLN A 49 7.56 -17.24 12.36
C GLN A 49 7.80 -17.19 10.85
N LEU A 50 7.25 -16.20 10.13
CA LEU A 50 7.48 -16.03 8.70
C LEU A 50 8.96 -15.76 8.38
N LYS A 51 9.63 -14.90 9.17
CA LYS A 51 11.08 -14.65 9.03
C LYS A 51 11.91 -15.89 9.31
N SER A 52 11.61 -16.64 10.37
CA SER A 52 12.32 -17.88 10.69
C SER A 52 12.08 -18.93 9.61
N TYR A 53 10.87 -18.97 9.04
CA TYR A 53 10.51 -19.86 7.94
C TYR A 53 11.22 -19.46 6.64
N ILE A 54 11.21 -18.20 6.25
CA ILE A 54 11.95 -17.69 5.07
C ILE A 54 13.46 -17.91 5.26
N SER A 55 13.99 -17.71 6.46
CA SER A 55 15.40 -17.94 6.80
C SER A 55 15.78 -19.43 6.92
N SER A 56 14.91 -20.28 7.49
CA SER A 56 15.20 -21.69 7.71
C SER A 56 14.80 -22.59 6.52
N ASN A 57 13.85 -22.19 5.72
CA ASN A 57 13.34 -22.93 4.57
C ASN A 57 13.68 -22.27 3.23
N SER A 58 14.86 -21.62 3.13
CA SER A 58 15.42 -21.15 1.85
C SER A 58 15.45 -22.23 0.74
N LYS A 59 15.17 -23.48 1.07
CA LYS A 59 15.00 -24.60 0.12
C LYS A 59 13.55 -24.81 -0.38
N ILE A 60 12.51 -24.19 0.21
CA ILE A 60 11.10 -24.41 -0.16
C ILE A 60 10.47 -23.20 -0.84
N VAL A 61 10.91 -21.96 -0.55
CA VAL A 61 10.56 -20.79 -1.33
C VAL A 61 11.62 -20.58 -2.41
N THR A 62 11.90 -21.63 -3.15
CA THR A 62 12.69 -21.54 -4.38
C THR A 62 11.81 -21.20 -5.57
N SER A 63 11.17 -20.04 -5.57
CA SER A 63 11.29 -19.29 -6.80
C SER A 63 12.60 -18.51 -6.66
N HIS A 64 13.65 -18.95 -7.30
CA HIS A 64 14.92 -18.23 -7.47
C HIS A 64 14.76 -16.83 -8.07
N GLU A 65 13.52 -16.36 -8.16
CA GLU A 65 13.07 -15.21 -8.90
C GLU A 65 12.78 -14.00 -8.00
N LEU A 66 12.29 -14.22 -6.74
CA LEU A 66 11.94 -13.13 -5.85
C LEU A 66 13.15 -12.59 -5.09
N ASN A 67 13.37 -11.29 -5.20
CA ASN A 67 14.36 -10.55 -4.43
C ASN A 67 13.68 -9.92 -3.20
N ILE A 68 13.51 -10.69 -2.11
CA ILE A 68 12.97 -10.20 -0.84
C ILE A 68 14.06 -9.42 -0.12
N ILE A 69 13.83 -8.14 0.13
CA ILE A 69 14.82 -7.22 0.70
C ILE A 69 14.91 -7.44 2.22
N ASP A 70 16.13 -7.63 2.73
CA ASP A 70 16.38 -7.64 4.18
C ASP A 70 16.20 -6.23 4.76
N LEU A 71 15.14 -6.05 5.54
CA LEU A 71 14.81 -4.77 6.17
C LEU A 71 15.75 -4.38 7.34
N ASN A 72 16.66 -5.27 7.74
CA ASN A 72 17.66 -5.01 8.77
C ASN A 72 19.06 -4.77 8.18
N ILE A 73 19.21 -4.75 6.87
CA ILE A 73 20.49 -4.47 6.20
C ILE A 73 21.07 -3.14 6.72
N ARG A 74 22.39 -3.11 6.96
CA ARG A 74 23.07 -1.86 7.31
C ARG A 74 23.04 -0.91 6.11
N ILE A 75 22.41 0.23 6.29
CA ILE A 75 22.39 1.31 5.29
C ILE A 75 23.57 2.25 5.59
N VAL A 76 24.46 2.40 4.60
CA VAL A 76 25.63 3.29 4.68
C VAL A 76 25.29 4.66 4.11
N GLU A 77 24.36 4.70 3.15
CA GLU A 77 23.93 5.92 2.45
C GLU A 77 23.24 6.89 3.43
N ASN A 78 23.59 8.17 3.31
CA ASN A 78 22.97 9.23 4.10
C ASN A 78 21.77 9.79 3.33
N PHE A 79 20.57 9.29 3.61
CA PHE A 79 19.33 9.79 3.01
C PHE A 79 18.75 10.96 3.79
N THR A 80 18.23 11.95 3.06
CA THR A 80 17.35 12.97 3.65
C THR A 80 16.00 12.32 3.94
N CYS A 81 15.53 12.42 5.18
CA CYS A 81 14.25 11.84 5.61
C CYS A 81 13.44 12.89 6.37
N PHE A 82 12.15 12.95 6.07
CA PHE A 82 11.21 13.86 6.70
C PHE A 82 10.16 13.11 7.50
N LYS A 83 9.83 13.62 8.68
CA LYS A 83 8.62 13.24 9.39
C LYS A 83 7.45 13.93 8.70
N THR A 84 6.51 13.16 8.17
CA THR A 84 5.39 13.69 7.37
C THR A 84 4.43 14.55 8.19
N ASN A 85 3.58 15.31 7.54
CA ASN A 85 2.36 15.80 8.13
C ASN A 85 1.44 14.63 8.54
N ARG A 86 0.41 14.93 9.31
CA ARG A 86 -0.53 13.91 9.81
C ARG A 86 -1.63 13.65 8.79
N LEU A 87 -1.73 12.41 8.33
CA LEU A 87 -2.91 11.91 7.63
C LEU A 87 -4.04 11.69 8.67
N PHE A 88 -5.26 12.07 8.36
CA PHE A 88 -6.41 12.06 9.29
C PHE A 88 -6.12 12.72 10.65
N GLN A 89 -5.21 13.70 10.70
CA GLN A 89 -4.75 14.41 11.90
C GLN A 89 -4.07 13.52 12.96
N VAL A 90 -3.97 12.22 12.75
CA VAL A 90 -3.41 11.25 13.72
C VAL A 90 -2.26 10.44 13.18
N ILE A 91 -2.31 9.98 11.92
CA ILE A 91 -1.31 9.08 11.35
C ILE A 91 -0.12 9.86 10.81
N ARG A 92 1.06 9.51 11.28
CA ARG A 92 2.32 10.16 10.91
C ARG A 92 3.41 9.11 10.73
N THR A 93 4.23 9.29 9.71
CA THR A 93 5.36 8.38 9.41
C THR A 93 6.59 9.16 8.95
N THR A 94 7.66 8.47 8.60
CA THR A 94 8.85 9.04 8.00
C THR A 94 8.94 8.62 6.54
N ILE A 95 9.29 9.55 5.65
CA ILE A 95 9.62 9.28 4.25
C ILE A 95 11.04 9.75 3.99
N CYS A 96 11.88 8.87 3.42
CA CYS A 96 13.20 9.23 2.94
C CYS A 96 13.13 9.54 1.45
N VAL A 97 13.72 10.66 1.04
CA VAL A 97 13.48 11.27 -0.27
C VAL A 97 14.74 11.33 -1.13
N HIS A 98 14.59 11.51 -2.42
CA HIS A 98 15.64 11.94 -3.35
C HIS A 98 15.93 13.45 -3.14
N ASN A 99 16.60 14.06 -4.11
CA ASN A 99 16.81 15.51 -4.08
C ASN A 99 15.49 16.27 -4.33
N ARG A 100 15.51 17.57 -4.11
CA ARG A 100 14.32 18.42 -4.22
C ARG A 100 13.77 18.55 -5.64
N THR A 101 14.52 18.19 -6.66
CA THR A 101 14.10 18.28 -8.06
C THR A 101 13.30 17.06 -8.51
N ASP A 102 13.31 15.97 -7.73
CA ASP A 102 12.47 14.82 -7.96
C ASP A 102 11.01 15.12 -7.66
N PHE A 103 10.12 14.75 -8.56
CA PHE A 103 8.69 15.10 -8.53
C PHE A 103 8.00 14.69 -7.23
N VAL A 104 8.12 13.44 -6.83
CA VAL A 104 7.48 12.92 -5.60
C VAL A 104 8.15 13.51 -4.35
N SER A 105 9.48 13.59 -4.34
CA SER A 105 10.24 14.10 -3.20
C SER A 105 9.98 15.57 -2.92
N ALA A 106 9.71 16.39 -3.95
CA ALA A 106 9.43 17.83 -3.82
C ALA A 106 8.27 18.12 -2.87
N TYR A 107 7.25 17.25 -2.81
CA TYR A 107 6.12 17.39 -1.88
C TYR A 107 6.59 17.39 -0.42
N TYR A 108 7.51 16.47 -0.07
CA TYR A 108 8.01 16.36 1.30
C TYR A 108 8.94 17.50 1.69
N TYR A 109 9.73 18.02 0.74
CA TYR A 109 10.48 19.27 0.95
C TYR A 109 9.55 20.49 1.12
N GLY A 110 8.37 20.46 0.51
CA GLY A 110 7.31 21.46 0.68
C GLY A 110 6.43 21.23 1.92
N ASN A 111 6.79 20.28 2.80
CA ASN A 111 6.00 19.91 3.97
C ASN A 111 4.56 19.45 3.61
N SER A 112 4.40 18.78 2.48
CA SER A 112 3.14 18.22 2.00
C SER A 112 3.25 16.68 1.92
N ILE A 113 2.12 16.00 1.73
CA ILE A 113 2.06 14.56 1.47
C ILE A 113 1.75 14.37 -0.02
N TYR A 114 2.56 13.57 -0.70
CA TYR A 114 2.28 13.20 -2.09
C TYR A 114 0.97 12.40 -2.18
N GLU A 115 0.12 12.72 -3.15
CA GLU A 115 -1.19 12.09 -3.37
C GLU A 115 -2.09 12.01 -2.13
N GLN A 116 -2.08 13.04 -1.29
CA GLN A 116 -2.80 13.05 -0.01
C GLN A 116 -4.27 12.71 -0.15
N ASP A 117 -4.94 13.17 -1.22
CA ASP A 117 -6.38 12.93 -1.42
C ASP A 117 -6.65 11.46 -1.77
N ALA A 118 -5.83 10.84 -2.62
CA ALA A 118 -5.93 9.41 -2.93
C ALA A 118 -5.63 8.54 -1.69
N LEU A 119 -4.65 8.94 -0.87
CA LEU A 119 -4.39 8.31 0.43
C LEU A 119 -5.60 8.43 1.37
N HIS A 120 -6.26 9.58 1.42
CA HIS A 120 -7.45 9.76 2.24
C HIS A 120 -8.59 8.84 1.76
N LEU A 121 -8.83 8.76 0.45
CA LEU A 121 -9.86 7.88 -0.11
C LEU A 121 -9.59 6.41 0.21
N LEU A 122 -8.37 5.95 -0.05
CA LEU A 122 -8.01 4.55 0.13
C LEU A 122 -7.92 4.16 1.62
N PHE A 123 -7.30 5.00 2.44
CA PHE A 123 -6.98 4.64 3.82
C PHE A 123 -8.13 4.85 4.80
N ARG A 124 -9.14 5.66 4.45
CA ARG A 124 -10.40 5.67 5.20
C ARG A 124 -11.02 4.26 5.29
N ILE A 125 -10.77 3.40 4.29
CA ILE A 125 -11.19 2.01 4.28
C ILE A 125 -10.44 1.20 5.34
N PHE A 126 -9.14 1.45 5.55
CA PHE A 126 -8.39 0.84 6.64
C PHE A 126 -8.91 1.23 8.03
N LEU A 127 -9.49 2.41 8.20
CA LEU A 127 -10.12 2.81 9.46
C LEU A 127 -11.37 1.97 9.73
N LYS A 128 -12.14 1.64 8.69
CA LYS A 128 -13.35 0.84 8.78
C LYS A 128 -13.04 -0.67 8.87
N TYR A 129 -12.08 -1.17 8.07
CA TYR A 129 -11.78 -2.60 7.95
C TYR A 129 -10.34 -2.90 8.40
N GLN A 130 -10.19 -3.19 9.68
CA GLN A 130 -8.86 -3.36 10.32
C GLN A 130 -8.12 -4.62 9.88
N HIS A 131 -8.80 -5.61 9.32
CA HIS A 131 -8.20 -6.87 8.85
C HIS A 131 -7.48 -6.76 7.50
N LEU A 132 -7.76 -5.70 6.72
CA LEU A 132 -7.17 -5.52 5.41
C LEU A 132 -5.68 -5.22 5.49
N GLY A 133 -4.90 -5.88 4.62
CA GLY A 133 -3.52 -5.52 4.30
C GLY A 133 -3.45 -4.60 3.08
N LEU A 134 -2.24 -4.24 2.68
CA LEU A 134 -1.94 -3.52 1.44
C LEU A 134 -1.01 -4.35 0.56
N ILE A 135 -1.30 -4.45 -0.72
CA ILE A 135 -0.32 -4.78 -1.76
C ILE A 135 -0.04 -3.48 -2.52
N ASP A 136 1.18 -2.97 -2.41
CA ASP A 136 1.64 -1.70 -2.99
C ASP A 136 2.60 -2.01 -4.14
N VAL A 137 2.07 -2.00 -5.37
CA VAL A 137 2.84 -2.28 -6.60
C VAL A 137 3.30 -0.96 -7.20
N GLY A 138 4.63 -0.77 -7.30
CA GLY A 138 5.25 0.50 -7.61
C GLY A 138 5.30 1.40 -6.35
N ALA A 139 5.92 0.88 -5.28
CA ALA A 139 5.92 1.58 -4.00
C ALA A 139 6.72 2.90 -4.03
N ASN A 140 7.56 3.13 -5.04
CA ASN A 140 8.39 4.32 -5.19
C ASN A 140 9.23 4.55 -3.92
N ILE A 141 9.24 5.75 -3.33
CA ILE A 141 9.90 6.02 -2.03
C ILE A 141 9.05 5.61 -0.82
N GLY A 142 7.93 4.93 -1.02
CA GLY A 142 7.14 4.27 0.01
C GLY A 142 6.01 5.09 0.62
N THR A 143 5.43 6.04 -0.08
CA THR A 143 4.33 6.85 0.47
C THR A 143 3.19 5.98 0.99
N TYR A 144 2.59 5.14 0.16
CA TYR A 144 1.49 4.25 0.57
C TYR A 144 1.94 3.19 1.58
N THR A 145 3.07 2.55 1.32
CA THR A 145 3.69 1.54 2.19
C THR A 145 3.87 2.05 3.62
N MET A 146 4.49 3.21 3.78
CA MET A 146 4.84 3.73 5.11
C MET A 146 3.62 4.21 5.91
N PHE A 147 2.65 4.86 5.25
CA PHE A 147 1.41 5.24 5.93
C PHE A 147 0.57 4.02 6.32
N ALA A 148 0.45 2.99 5.45
CA ALA A 148 -0.25 1.75 5.79
C ALA A 148 0.43 1.00 6.94
N ALA A 149 1.76 0.89 6.92
CA ALA A 149 2.52 0.26 7.99
C ALA A 149 2.39 1.03 9.33
N ALA A 150 2.37 2.38 9.28
CA ALA A 150 2.12 3.23 10.45
C ALA A 150 0.70 3.08 11.02
N MET A 151 -0.27 2.68 10.18
CA MET A 151 -1.62 2.29 10.60
C MET A 151 -1.69 0.83 11.10
N ASN A 152 -0.55 0.20 11.31
CA ASN A 152 -0.42 -1.21 11.68
C ASN A 152 -1.07 -2.17 10.65
N ARG A 153 -0.97 -1.86 9.36
CA ARG A 153 -1.39 -2.77 8.30
C ARG A 153 -0.22 -3.60 7.84
N PHE A 154 -0.50 -4.87 7.53
CA PHE A 154 0.48 -5.71 6.85
C PHE A 154 0.59 -5.25 5.40
N VAL A 155 1.81 -5.06 4.92
CA VAL A 155 2.10 -4.54 3.59
C VAL A 155 3.02 -5.49 2.83
N ILE A 156 2.66 -5.80 1.60
CA ILE A 156 3.56 -6.36 0.59
C ILE A 156 3.85 -5.22 -0.38
N ALA A 157 5.06 -4.67 -0.33
CA ALA A 157 5.52 -3.59 -1.19
C ALA A 157 6.42 -4.15 -2.29
N ILE A 158 6.17 -3.74 -3.53
CA ILE A 158 6.97 -4.13 -4.71
C ILE A 158 7.54 -2.86 -5.32
N GLU A 159 8.88 -2.76 -5.34
CA GLU A 159 9.61 -1.63 -5.89
C GLU A 159 10.93 -2.13 -6.48
N CYS A 160 11.07 -2.03 -7.79
CA CYS A 160 12.20 -2.64 -8.48
C CYS A 160 13.45 -1.74 -8.50
N PHE A 161 13.30 -0.43 -8.39
CA PHE A 161 14.40 0.51 -8.48
C PHE A 161 15.15 0.60 -7.14
N ARG A 162 16.37 0.11 -7.09
CA ARG A 162 17.16 0.02 -5.86
C ARG A 162 17.27 1.35 -5.11
N PRO A 163 17.52 2.50 -5.72
CA PRO A 163 17.57 3.77 -5.01
C PRO A 163 16.25 4.12 -4.27
N ASN A 164 15.09 3.70 -4.80
CA ASN A 164 13.80 3.88 -4.15
C ASN A 164 13.64 2.93 -2.97
N TYR A 165 13.76 1.62 -3.21
CA TYR A 165 13.49 0.67 -2.12
C TYR A 165 14.47 0.79 -0.95
N MET A 166 15.70 1.25 -1.15
CA MET A 166 16.63 1.52 -0.04
C MET A 166 16.17 2.68 0.84
N ARG A 167 15.43 3.65 0.29
CA ARG A 167 14.76 4.72 1.06
C ARG A 167 13.61 4.18 1.88
N ILE A 168 12.85 3.24 1.32
CA ILE A 168 11.78 2.53 2.07
C ILE A 168 12.41 1.76 3.24
N VAL A 169 13.50 1.02 3.03
CA VAL A 169 14.20 0.29 4.10
C VAL A 169 14.64 1.24 5.21
N LYS A 170 15.23 2.40 4.85
CA LYS A 170 15.66 3.40 5.83
C LYS A 170 14.48 3.93 6.64
N ALA A 171 13.37 4.28 5.99
CA ALA A 171 12.17 4.78 6.64
C ALA A 171 11.56 3.72 7.60
N ILE A 172 11.47 2.46 7.15
CA ILE A 172 11.01 1.32 7.96
C ILE A 172 11.88 1.14 9.22
N GLN A 173 13.21 1.23 9.08
CA GLN A 173 14.14 1.12 10.22
C GLN A 173 13.96 2.26 11.21
N MET A 174 13.81 3.50 10.73
CA MET A 174 13.57 4.67 11.58
C MET A 174 12.27 4.58 12.37
N GLU A 175 11.21 4.05 11.76
CA GLU A 175 9.89 3.87 12.38
C GLU A 175 9.73 2.53 13.11
N LYS A 176 10.70 1.61 13.01
CA LYS A 176 10.66 0.26 13.58
C LYS A 176 9.48 -0.57 13.09
N LEU A 177 9.18 -0.48 11.80
CA LEU A 177 8.04 -1.13 11.15
C LEU A 177 8.38 -2.43 10.40
N GLN A 178 9.56 -3.01 10.64
CA GLN A 178 10.03 -4.21 9.93
C GLN A 178 9.06 -5.39 10.01
N GLN A 179 8.29 -5.47 11.08
CA GLN A 179 7.31 -6.54 11.27
C GLN A 179 6.05 -6.40 10.41
N ASN A 180 5.80 -5.21 9.87
CA ASN A 180 4.58 -4.91 9.12
C ASN A 180 4.77 -4.99 7.60
N VAL A 181 6.02 -5.08 7.11
CA VAL A 181 6.33 -4.94 5.69
C VAL A 181 7.14 -6.12 5.17
N ILE A 182 6.74 -6.65 4.03
CA ILE A 182 7.58 -7.45 3.13
C ILE A 182 7.87 -6.55 1.92
N LEU A 183 9.15 -6.33 1.62
CA LEU A 183 9.59 -5.50 0.51
C LEU A 183 10.26 -6.38 -0.54
N ILE A 184 9.81 -6.27 -1.78
CA ILE A 184 10.27 -7.08 -2.92
C ILE A 184 10.89 -6.18 -3.97
N GLY A 185 12.14 -6.45 -4.32
CA GLY A 185 12.97 -5.66 -5.23
C GLY A 185 12.92 -6.16 -6.67
N ASN A 186 11.74 -6.47 -7.21
CA ASN A 186 11.54 -6.95 -8.57
C ASN A 186 10.61 -6.03 -9.37
N ALA A 187 10.78 -6.03 -10.70
CA ALA A 187 9.81 -5.45 -11.62
C ALA A 187 8.69 -6.45 -11.92
N LEU A 188 7.45 -5.99 -11.90
CA LEU A 188 6.32 -6.84 -12.26
C LEU A 188 6.25 -7.01 -13.79
N TYR A 189 6.10 -8.26 -14.25
CA TYR A 189 6.08 -8.62 -15.66
C TYR A 189 5.30 -9.92 -15.90
N SER A 190 5.12 -10.29 -17.18
CA SER A 190 4.45 -11.53 -17.56
C SER A 190 5.27 -12.80 -17.29
N GLN A 191 6.59 -12.68 -17.19
CA GLN A 191 7.53 -13.78 -16.95
C GLN A 191 8.54 -13.42 -15.86
N SER A 192 8.86 -14.40 -15.02
CA SER A 192 9.81 -14.24 -13.93
C SER A 192 11.27 -14.46 -14.41
N GLY A 193 12.22 -13.82 -13.73
CA GLY A 193 13.66 -14.06 -13.90
C GLY A 193 14.32 -13.33 -15.06
N HIS A 194 13.57 -12.62 -15.87
CA HIS A 194 14.16 -11.81 -16.93
C HIS A 194 14.83 -10.58 -16.37
N LYS A 195 15.87 -10.09 -17.06
CA LYS A 195 16.46 -8.79 -16.78
C LYS A 195 15.95 -7.79 -17.82
N LEU A 196 15.40 -6.68 -17.34
CA LEU A 196 14.89 -5.60 -18.18
C LEU A 196 15.57 -4.28 -17.83
N SER A 197 15.57 -3.33 -18.77
CA SER A 197 16.04 -1.97 -18.52
C SER A 197 14.88 -1.05 -18.15
N LEU A 198 15.10 -0.20 -17.15
CA LEU A 198 14.23 0.92 -16.85
C LEU A 198 14.61 2.15 -17.69
N SER A 199 13.62 3.00 -17.96
CA SER A 199 13.85 4.35 -18.47
C SER A 199 14.60 5.19 -17.43
N GLN A 200 15.17 6.32 -17.85
CA GLN A 200 15.83 7.25 -16.95
C GLN A 200 15.14 8.60 -17.04
N ASP A 201 14.55 9.03 -15.93
CA ASP A 201 14.01 10.38 -15.81
C ASP A 201 14.62 11.05 -14.57
N PRO A 202 15.50 12.04 -14.74
CA PRO A 202 16.15 12.71 -13.63
C PRO A 202 15.20 13.64 -12.85
N THR A 203 14.03 13.97 -13.41
CA THR A 203 13.04 14.85 -12.78
C THR A 203 11.92 14.06 -12.08
N ASN A 204 11.72 12.81 -12.46
CA ASN A 204 10.81 11.86 -11.84
C ASN A 204 11.54 10.53 -11.60
N ILE A 205 12.44 10.53 -10.62
CA ILE A 205 13.32 9.38 -10.33
C ILE A 205 12.50 8.13 -9.98
N GLY A 206 11.31 8.28 -9.43
CA GLY A 206 10.39 7.20 -9.11
C GLY A 206 9.53 6.71 -10.28
N GLY A 207 9.28 7.53 -11.27
CA GLY A 207 8.45 7.24 -12.44
C GLY A 207 9.18 6.47 -13.54
N GLN A 208 9.91 5.42 -13.17
CA GLN A 208 10.71 4.59 -14.10
C GLN A 208 9.82 3.54 -14.77
N ALA A 209 9.58 3.71 -16.07
CA ALA A 209 8.92 2.70 -16.90
C ALA A 209 9.91 1.63 -17.38
N ILE A 210 9.42 0.45 -17.73
CA ILE A 210 10.20 -0.52 -18.50
C ILE A 210 10.45 0.06 -19.89
N TYR A 211 11.73 0.32 -20.20
CA TYR A 211 12.12 0.98 -21.45
C TYR A 211 12.02 0.03 -22.65
N ASP A 212 12.49 -1.21 -22.48
CA ASP A 212 12.48 -2.26 -23.50
C ASP A 212 12.08 -3.58 -22.84
N SER A 213 11.08 -4.22 -23.41
CA SER A 213 10.60 -5.53 -22.96
C SER A 213 11.49 -6.69 -23.41
N SER A 214 12.52 -6.44 -24.22
CA SER A 214 13.48 -7.47 -24.60
C SER A 214 14.43 -7.78 -23.44
N PRO A 215 14.62 -9.07 -23.10
CA PRO A 215 15.59 -9.46 -22.08
C PRO A 215 17.01 -9.00 -22.43
N ILE A 216 17.71 -8.48 -21.44
CA ILE A 216 19.08 -7.96 -21.60
C ILE A 216 20.10 -8.76 -20.79
N ASN A 217 21.33 -8.81 -21.28
CA ASN A 217 22.44 -9.43 -20.57
C ASN A 217 23.37 -8.36 -19.95
N LYS A 218 22.83 -7.56 -19.00
CA LYS A 218 23.58 -6.55 -18.27
C LYS A 218 23.67 -6.92 -16.79
N SER A 219 24.65 -6.32 -16.07
CA SER A 219 24.79 -6.51 -14.63
C SER A 219 23.62 -5.86 -13.86
N LEU A 220 23.16 -6.53 -12.78
CA LEU A 220 22.24 -5.99 -11.81
C LEU A 220 22.89 -4.94 -10.88
N ASP A 221 24.20 -4.70 -10.98
CA ASP A 221 24.86 -3.59 -10.28
C ASP A 221 24.42 -2.22 -10.82
N ASN A 222 23.97 -2.18 -12.08
CA ASN A 222 23.32 -1.00 -12.63
C ASN A 222 21.89 -0.91 -12.07
N PRO A 223 21.53 0.16 -11.34
CA PRO A 223 20.21 0.29 -10.71
C PRO A 223 19.04 0.33 -11.70
N TYR A 224 19.31 0.65 -12.98
CA TYR A 224 18.32 0.64 -14.06
C TYR A 224 18.17 -0.72 -14.75
N VAL A 225 18.86 -1.75 -14.26
CA VAL A 225 18.67 -3.13 -14.68
C VAL A 225 17.95 -3.87 -13.56
N VAL A 226 16.76 -4.37 -13.86
CA VAL A 226 15.89 -4.98 -12.85
C VAL A 226 15.56 -6.41 -13.25
N LYS A 227 15.38 -7.27 -12.24
CA LYS A 227 14.90 -8.64 -12.43
C LYS A 227 13.38 -8.67 -12.33
N THR A 228 12.74 -9.42 -13.22
CA THR A 228 11.28 -9.51 -13.25
C THR A 228 10.72 -10.58 -12.32
N MET A 229 9.44 -10.41 -11.96
CA MET A 229 8.59 -11.40 -11.30
C MET A 229 7.19 -11.38 -11.90
N ARG A 230 6.46 -12.47 -11.78
CA ARG A 230 5.02 -12.54 -12.03
C ARG A 230 4.25 -12.19 -10.76
N PHE A 231 3.02 -11.70 -10.89
CA PHE A 231 2.20 -11.41 -9.72
C PHE A 231 1.85 -12.70 -8.95
N ASP A 232 1.69 -13.84 -9.65
CA ASP A 232 1.45 -15.15 -9.03
C ASP A 232 2.63 -15.68 -8.19
N ASP A 233 3.84 -15.15 -8.36
CA ASP A 233 4.98 -15.50 -7.53
C ASP A 233 4.81 -15.04 -6.06
N LEU A 234 3.87 -14.13 -5.79
CA LEU A 234 3.47 -13.74 -4.44
C LEU A 234 2.68 -14.82 -3.69
N LEU A 235 2.10 -15.79 -4.39
CA LEU A 235 1.17 -16.76 -3.80
C LEU A 235 1.74 -17.55 -2.62
N PRO A 236 2.99 -18.05 -2.66
CA PRO A 236 3.60 -18.72 -1.51
C PRO A 236 3.70 -17.80 -0.29
N ILE A 237 4.16 -16.55 -0.49
CA ILE A 237 4.27 -15.53 0.58
C ILE A 237 2.89 -15.25 1.19
N ILE A 238 1.88 -15.00 0.35
CA ILE A 238 0.52 -14.71 0.79
C ILE A 238 -0.07 -15.89 1.59
N LYS A 239 0.13 -17.12 1.13
CA LYS A 239 -0.33 -18.32 1.83
C LYS A 239 0.29 -18.42 3.23
N GLU A 240 1.57 -18.12 3.34
CA GLU A 240 2.30 -18.19 4.62
C GLU A 240 1.80 -17.12 5.61
N THR A 241 1.50 -15.91 5.16
CA THR A 241 0.95 -14.86 6.02
C THR A 241 -0.43 -15.18 6.57
N LYS A 242 -1.15 -16.15 5.98
CA LYS A 242 -2.55 -16.48 6.25
C LYS A 242 -3.52 -15.29 6.10
N LYS A 243 -3.06 -14.18 5.55
CA LYS A 243 -3.91 -13.03 5.22
C LYS A 243 -4.61 -13.29 3.88
N ARG A 244 -5.89 -12.94 3.81
CA ARG A 244 -6.74 -13.21 2.65
C ARG A 244 -7.36 -11.97 2.04
N SER A 245 -7.27 -10.83 2.72
CA SER A 245 -7.92 -9.61 2.26
C SER A 245 -6.94 -8.45 2.21
N PHE A 246 -6.89 -7.77 1.07
CA PHE A 246 -5.96 -6.68 0.81
C PHE A 246 -6.63 -5.55 0.03
N LEU A 247 -6.16 -4.33 0.23
CA LEU A 247 -6.27 -3.30 -0.79
C LEU A 247 -5.09 -3.47 -1.77
N LEU A 248 -5.31 -3.22 -3.04
CA LEU A 248 -4.26 -3.23 -4.06
C LEU A 248 -4.07 -1.80 -4.60
N LYS A 249 -2.85 -1.26 -4.52
CA LYS A 249 -2.42 -0.09 -5.29
C LYS A 249 -1.54 -0.59 -6.43
N ALA A 250 -1.77 -0.08 -7.62
CA ALA A 250 -1.03 -0.41 -8.83
C ALA A 250 -0.67 0.86 -9.60
N ASP A 251 0.61 1.17 -9.64
CA ASP A 251 1.15 2.36 -10.30
C ASP A 251 2.59 2.03 -10.69
N ILE A 252 2.75 1.52 -11.90
CA ILE A 252 4.00 1.02 -12.47
C ILE A 252 4.20 1.47 -13.92
N GLU A 253 3.75 2.70 -14.16
CA GLU A 253 4.12 3.47 -15.34
C GLU A 253 3.75 2.79 -16.67
N GLY A 254 2.53 2.22 -16.73
CA GLY A 254 1.96 1.59 -17.92
C GLY A 254 2.17 0.07 -17.99
N SER A 255 2.71 -0.53 -16.93
CA SER A 255 2.91 -1.98 -16.81
C SER A 255 1.84 -2.69 -15.94
N GLU A 256 0.77 -1.99 -15.51
CA GLU A 256 -0.28 -2.48 -14.61
C GLU A 256 -1.00 -3.72 -15.16
N TYR A 257 -1.09 -3.83 -16.47
CA TYR A 257 -1.75 -4.98 -17.12
C TYR A 257 -1.06 -6.32 -16.79
N HIS A 258 0.22 -6.31 -16.44
CA HIS A 258 0.93 -7.53 -16.05
C HIS A 258 0.43 -8.12 -14.72
N ILE A 259 -0.21 -7.32 -13.86
CA ILE A 259 -0.87 -7.82 -12.63
C ILE A 259 -1.94 -8.85 -13.03
N PHE A 260 -2.75 -8.51 -14.03
CA PHE A 260 -3.89 -9.33 -14.45
C PHE A 260 -3.48 -10.47 -15.39
N GLU A 261 -2.46 -10.24 -16.21
CA GLU A 261 -1.90 -11.23 -17.11
C GLU A 261 -1.19 -12.37 -16.36
N SER A 262 -0.45 -12.04 -15.30
CA SER A 262 0.40 -12.98 -14.58
C SER A 262 -0.09 -13.34 -13.18
N GLY A 263 -1.23 -12.78 -12.72
CA GLY A 263 -1.67 -12.83 -11.34
C GLY A 263 -2.98 -13.57 -11.07
N LYS A 264 -3.44 -14.38 -12.02
CA LYS A 264 -4.75 -15.04 -11.89
C LYS A 264 -4.89 -15.85 -10.60
N GLN A 265 -3.86 -16.61 -10.20
CA GLN A 265 -3.93 -17.47 -9.02
C GLN A 265 -3.99 -16.64 -7.72
N VAL A 266 -3.20 -15.55 -7.62
CA VAL A 266 -3.24 -14.66 -6.46
C VAL A 266 -4.60 -13.97 -6.38
N LEU A 267 -5.08 -13.39 -7.49
CA LEU A 267 -6.33 -12.64 -7.55
C LEU A 267 -7.57 -13.51 -7.32
N ASP A 268 -7.49 -14.81 -7.62
CA ASP A 268 -8.54 -15.79 -7.30
C ASP A 268 -8.44 -16.29 -5.85
N TYR A 269 -7.24 -16.18 -5.21
CA TYR A 269 -7.00 -16.69 -3.86
C TYR A 269 -7.30 -15.69 -2.75
N ILE A 270 -7.10 -14.39 -3.01
CA ILE A 270 -7.31 -13.31 -2.04
C ILE A 270 -8.56 -12.50 -2.36
N ASP A 271 -9.14 -11.90 -1.33
CA ASP A 271 -10.17 -10.90 -1.51
C ASP A 271 -9.55 -9.50 -1.61
N ILE A 272 -9.87 -8.80 -2.69
CA ILE A 272 -9.45 -7.41 -2.90
C ILE A 272 -10.72 -6.58 -3.12
N PRO A 273 -11.24 -5.92 -2.06
CA PRO A 273 -12.45 -5.11 -2.21
C PRO A 273 -12.25 -3.88 -3.08
N ILE A 274 -11.02 -3.34 -3.12
CA ILE A 274 -10.66 -2.16 -3.92
C ILE A 274 -9.27 -2.34 -4.52
N ILE A 275 -9.16 -1.95 -5.80
CA ILE A 275 -7.92 -1.74 -6.52
C ILE A 275 -7.84 -0.26 -6.88
N PHE A 276 -6.82 0.43 -6.39
CA PHE A 276 -6.45 1.77 -6.83
C PHE A 276 -5.38 1.66 -7.91
N MET A 277 -5.64 2.17 -9.10
CA MET A 277 -4.79 1.96 -10.27
C MET A 277 -4.52 3.26 -11.00
N GLU A 278 -3.25 3.52 -11.33
CA GLU A 278 -2.90 4.52 -12.34
C GLU A 278 -3.41 4.04 -13.71
N TRP A 279 -4.14 4.92 -14.41
CA TRP A 279 -4.73 4.64 -15.70
C TRP A 279 -4.12 5.47 -16.83
N ASP A 280 -3.21 6.40 -16.50
CA ASP A 280 -2.73 7.41 -17.43
C ASP A 280 -2.09 6.81 -18.69
N LYS A 281 -1.15 5.90 -18.54
CA LYS A 281 -0.46 5.27 -19.68
C LYS A 281 -1.27 4.14 -20.30
N ILE A 282 -2.02 3.40 -19.49
CA ILE A 282 -2.84 2.25 -19.93
C ILE A 282 -3.95 2.68 -20.87
N ARG A 283 -4.60 3.83 -20.62
CA ARG A 283 -5.74 4.31 -21.43
C ARG A 283 -5.42 4.50 -22.91
N TYR A 284 -4.14 4.72 -23.26
CA TYR A 284 -3.70 4.86 -24.66
C TYR A 284 -3.36 3.52 -25.32
N HIS A 285 -3.38 2.41 -24.57
CA HIS A 285 -3.14 1.06 -25.07
C HIS A 285 -4.44 0.26 -25.09
N LYS A 286 -5.30 0.53 -26.07
CA LYS A 286 -6.68 0.01 -26.15
C LYS A 286 -6.80 -1.50 -25.86
N ALA A 287 -5.93 -2.32 -26.44
CA ALA A 287 -5.97 -3.77 -26.21
C ALA A 287 -5.70 -4.14 -24.74
N ARG A 288 -4.69 -3.53 -24.11
CA ARG A 288 -4.35 -3.75 -22.69
C ARG A 288 -5.47 -3.24 -21.79
N ALA A 289 -5.96 -2.02 -22.02
CA ALA A 289 -7.07 -1.44 -21.28
C ALA A 289 -8.31 -2.34 -21.35
N THR A 290 -8.69 -2.79 -22.55
CA THR A 290 -9.84 -3.69 -22.74
C THR A 290 -9.66 -5.01 -21.99
N ASN A 291 -8.47 -5.60 -22.00
CA ASN A 291 -8.18 -6.85 -21.27
C ASN A 291 -8.32 -6.65 -19.76
N ILE A 292 -7.82 -5.53 -19.18
CA ILE A 292 -8.00 -5.18 -17.77
C ILE A 292 -9.49 -5.02 -17.45
N ILE A 293 -10.21 -4.24 -18.23
CA ILE A 293 -11.65 -4.00 -18.04
C ILE A 293 -12.41 -5.33 -18.03
N ASN A 294 -12.19 -6.18 -19.03
CA ASN A 294 -12.85 -7.49 -19.13
C ASN A 294 -12.50 -8.38 -17.94
N PHE A 295 -11.21 -8.43 -17.54
CA PHE A 295 -10.76 -9.23 -16.41
C PHE A 295 -11.44 -8.80 -15.10
N LEU A 296 -11.57 -7.49 -14.88
CA LEU A 296 -12.14 -6.95 -13.64
C LEU A 296 -13.67 -7.02 -13.65
N THR A 297 -14.32 -6.68 -14.75
CA THR A 297 -15.79 -6.70 -14.82
C THR A 297 -16.35 -8.12 -14.70
N THR A 298 -15.68 -9.14 -15.26
CA THR A 298 -16.05 -10.56 -15.06
C THR A 298 -15.92 -11.01 -13.61
N ARG A 299 -15.17 -10.27 -12.77
CA ARG A 299 -15.01 -10.48 -11.32
C ARG A 299 -15.85 -9.51 -10.49
N GLN A 300 -16.86 -8.89 -11.11
CA GLN A 300 -17.82 -7.98 -10.48
C GLN A 300 -17.20 -6.69 -9.94
N TYR A 301 -16.09 -6.23 -10.53
CA TYR A 301 -15.58 -4.89 -10.26
C TYR A 301 -16.25 -3.87 -11.17
N ILE A 302 -16.45 -2.68 -10.64
CA ILE A 302 -16.85 -1.49 -11.39
C ILE A 302 -15.75 -0.44 -11.28
N ALA A 303 -15.52 0.29 -12.38
CA ALA A 303 -14.61 1.42 -12.38
C ALA A 303 -15.26 2.63 -11.72
N THR A 304 -14.58 3.25 -10.76
CA THR A 304 -15.07 4.44 -10.03
C THR A 304 -13.98 5.52 -9.95
N ILE A 305 -14.41 6.77 -9.79
CA ILE A 305 -13.51 7.93 -9.70
C ILE A 305 -12.94 8.08 -8.28
N ASP A 306 -13.77 7.76 -7.27
CA ASP A 306 -13.50 8.06 -5.86
C ASP A 306 -13.97 6.95 -4.90
N THR A 307 -14.00 5.72 -5.32
CA THR A 307 -14.57 4.55 -4.63
C THR A 307 -16.10 4.41 -4.72
N CYS A 308 -16.83 5.47 -5.08
CA CYS A 308 -18.29 5.50 -5.10
C CYS A 308 -18.85 5.88 -6.47
N LYS A 309 -18.38 6.97 -7.06
CA LYS A 309 -18.89 7.51 -8.31
C LYS A 309 -18.36 6.71 -9.49
N GLN A 310 -19.25 6.02 -10.18
CA GLN A 310 -18.85 5.23 -11.35
C GLN A 310 -18.27 6.10 -12.47
N VAL A 311 -17.26 5.56 -13.14
CA VAL A 311 -16.76 6.12 -14.40
C VAL A 311 -17.85 5.99 -15.46
N ASN A 312 -18.05 7.03 -16.25
CA ASN A 312 -19.01 6.97 -17.35
C ASN A 312 -18.49 6.04 -18.45
N ALA A 313 -19.07 4.85 -18.56
CA ALA A 313 -18.67 3.83 -19.55
C ALA A 313 -19.02 4.21 -21.00
N THR A 314 -19.79 5.28 -21.22
CA THR A 314 -20.14 5.74 -22.59
C THR A 314 -19.06 6.63 -23.20
N VAL A 315 -18.13 7.16 -22.39
CA VAL A 315 -16.99 7.92 -22.90
C VAL A 315 -15.86 6.99 -23.33
N PRO A 316 -15.06 7.37 -24.34
CA PRO A 316 -13.88 6.60 -24.74
C PRO A 316 -12.92 6.38 -23.58
N ILE A 317 -12.25 5.21 -23.55
CA ILE A 317 -11.33 4.80 -22.48
C ILE A 317 -10.20 5.82 -22.30
N GLU A 318 -9.78 6.47 -23.36
CA GLU A 318 -8.73 7.51 -23.37
C GLU A 318 -9.13 8.76 -22.59
N GLN A 319 -10.42 8.96 -22.33
CA GLN A 319 -10.96 10.07 -21.55
C GLN A 319 -11.24 9.72 -20.09
N TRP A 320 -10.99 8.47 -19.70
CA TRP A 320 -11.15 8.06 -18.31
C TRP A 320 -10.12 8.79 -17.43
N PRO A 321 -10.40 8.95 -16.12
CA PRO A 321 -9.48 9.62 -15.19
C PRO A 321 -8.08 8.98 -15.18
N VAL A 322 -7.08 9.79 -14.83
CA VAL A 322 -5.68 9.33 -14.66
C VAL A 322 -5.58 8.23 -13.62
N ASN A 323 -6.37 8.33 -12.56
CA ASN A 323 -6.46 7.34 -11.48
C ASN A 323 -7.88 6.77 -11.41
N ILE A 324 -7.99 5.46 -11.28
CA ILE A 324 -9.25 4.73 -11.19
C ILE A 324 -9.26 3.85 -9.94
N PHE A 325 -10.38 3.84 -9.25
CA PHE A 325 -10.69 2.85 -8.23
C PHE A 325 -11.59 1.78 -8.84
N TRP A 326 -11.16 0.53 -8.77
CA TRP A 326 -11.98 -0.61 -9.11
C TRP A 326 -12.57 -1.19 -7.84
N THR A 327 -13.90 -1.12 -7.70
CA THR A 327 -14.60 -1.56 -6.49
C THR A 327 -15.50 -2.74 -6.78
N LYS A 328 -15.58 -3.73 -5.89
CA LYS A 328 -16.52 -4.85 -6.05
C LYS A 328 -17.96 -4.38 -5.86
N MET A 329 -18.89 -4.88 -6.71
CA MET A 329 -20.32 -4.49 -6.68
C MET A 329 -20.99 -4.76 -5.33
N ASN A 330 -20.53 -5.76 -4.57
CA ASN A 330 -21.05 -6.07 -3.23
C ASN A 330 -20.51 -5.13 -2.14
N GLY A 331 -19.67 -4.16 -2.50
CA GLY A 331 -19.02 -3.19 -1.62
C GLY A 331 -19.83 -1.91 -1.41
N SER A 332 -21.18 -1.94 -1.45
CA SER A 332 -22.04 -0.77 -1.17
C SER A 332 -21.74 -0.11 0.19
N GLU A 333 -21.04 -0.80 1.08
CA GLU A 333 -20.57 -0.26 2.36
C GLU A 333 -19.25 0.54 2.25
N ILE A 334 -18.59 0.57 1.08
CA ILE A 334 -17.29 1.24 0.90
C ILE A 334 -17.51 2.74 0.61
N CYS A 335 -18.67 3.07 0.13
CA CYS A 335 -19.15 4.42 0.00
C CYS A 335 -19.63 5.00 1.32
#